data_08d5076e930139c51accfb36d17a9bcd
#
_entry.id   08d5076e930139c51accfb36d17a9bcd
#
_cell.length_a   1.000
_cell.length_b   1.000
_cell.length_c   1.000
_cell.angle_alpha   90.00
_cell.angle_beta   90.00
_cell.angle_gamma   90.00
#
_symmetry.space_group_name_H-M   'P 1'
#
loop_
_entity.id
_entity.type
_entity.pdbx_description
1 polymer ?
#
loop_
_entity_poly.entity_id
_entity_poly.type
_entity_poly.pdbx_seq_one_letter_code
_entity_poly.pdbx_strand_id
1 'polypeptide(L)'
;MRRADHAVIAVGREAKAMLGRTPGNILAVRPLKDGVIADVEVTEKMLGYFIKNLQGARALFRPRVVIGVPSSITQVERRAVRDSVMHAGARTVYLIHAPVAAALGAGLPIQEPGGNVIVDIGGGTTEVAVISLAGVVYCNAVRGAGDAMDEKIVEHLRKHHNLLIGELRAEEVKIALASAWPVGERRTMEVNGRDLGAGLPKTVTITDEEIREALGESVTRIIETIRTCLEQTLPELAADIVDKGIVLTGGGALLRGLDLRLHHETQLPVRVADDPLVCGALGVGKILEEIDLWKKVATPI
;
A
#
# COMPACT_ATOMS: atom_id res chain seq x y z
N MET A 1 -9.84 19.36 4.89
CA MET A 1 -10.49 20.47 4.14
C MET A 1 -11.51 21.16 5.03
N ARG A 2 -11.71 22.47 4.88
CA ARG A 2 -12.78 23.21 5.54
C ARG A 2 -14.09 23.02 4.76
N ARG A 3 -15.21 22.76 5.48
CA ARG A 3 -16.51 22.49 4.81
C ARG A 3 -17.10 23.72 4.11
N ALA A 4 -16.86 24.94 4.65
CA ALA A 4 -17.51 26.16 4.18
C ALA A 4 -17.03 26.64 2.79
N ASP A 5 -15.75 26.48 2.48
CA ASP A 5 -15.11 27.01 1.29
C ASP A 5 -14.25 25.98 0.55
N HIS A 6 -14.27 24.74 0.99
CA HIS A 6 -13.45 23.63 0.48
C HIS A 6 -11.93 23.92 0.47
N ALA A 7 -11.49 24.85 1.32
CA ALA A 7 -10.07 25.18 1.43
C ALA A 7 -9.27 24.01 2.00
N VAL A 8 -8.14 23.74 1.40
CA VAL A 8 -7.18 22.71 1.89
C VAL A 8 -6.48 23.27 3.13
N ILE A 9 -6.58 22.55 4.27
CA ILE A 9 -5.92 22.91 5.53
C ILE A 9 -4.62 22.17 5.70
N ALA A 10 -4.62 20.87 5.40
CA ALA A 10 -3.45 19.99 5.51
C ALA A 10 -3.52 18.87 4.48
N VAL A 11 -2.36 18.30 4.12
CA VAL A 11 -2.24 17.19 3.18
C VAL A 11 -1.20 16.19 3.70
N GLY A 12 -1.36 14.90 3.35
CA GLY A 12 -0.41 13.87 3.71
C GLY A 12 -0.43 13.54 5.21
N ARG A 13 0.72 13.46 5.84
CA ARG A 13 0.88 13.05 7.25
C ARG A 13 0.09 13.92 8.22
N GLU A 14 0.08 15.23 8.01
CA GLU A 14 -0.68 16.16 8.86
C GLU A 14 -2.18 15.91 8.75
N ALA A 15 -2.70 15.71 7.55
CA ALA A 15 -4.11 15.38 7.34
C ALA A 15 -4.48 14.02 7.93
N LYS A 16 -3.59 13.03 7.82
CA LYS A 16 -3.77 11.70 8.43
C LYS A 16 -3.92 11.80 9.95
N ALA A 17 -3.10 12.59 10.62
CA ALA A 17 -3.18 12.78 12.07
C ALA A 17 -4.51 13.41 12.54
N MET A 18 -5.26 14.05 11.64
CA MET A 18 -6.56 14.66 11.89
C MET A 18 -7.75 13.69 11.74
N LEU A 19 -7.56 12.50 11.19
CA LEU A 19 -8.64 11.51 10.99
C LEU A 19 -9.29 11.16 12.33
N GLY A 20 -10.63 11.24 12.37
CA GLY A 20 -11.42 10.98 13.58
C GLY A 20 -11.29 12.02 14.71
N ARG A 21 -10.52 13.11 14.50
CA ARG A 21 -10.24 14.15 15.52
C ARG A 21 -10.66 15.56 15.08
N THR A 22 -11.35 15.70 13.95
CA THR A 22 -11.75 16.99 13.41
C THR A 22 -13.06 17.50 14.00
N PRO A 23 -13.18 18.82 14.28
CA PRO A 23 -14.46 19.43 14.60
C PRO A 23 -15.38 19.43 13.37
N GLY A 24 -16.68 19.64 13.57
CA GLY A 24 -17.71 19.50 12.53
C GLY A 24 -17.54 20.38 11.27
N ASN A 25 -16.77 21.46 11.36
CA ASN A 25 -16.47 22.38 10.26
C ASN A 25 -15.23 21.95 9.41
N ILE A 26 -14.51 20.91 9.84
CA ILE A 26 -13.34 20.36 9.14
C ILE A 26 -13.64 18.92 8.75
N LEU A 27 -13.32 18.58 7.50
CA LEU A 27 -13.44 17.23 6.96
C LEU A 27 -12.05 16.67 6.63
N ALA A 28 -11.67 15.57 7.29
CA ALA A 28 -10.53 14.76 6.89
C ALA A 28 -11.05 13.67 5.95
N VAL A 29 -10.47 13.58 4.74
CA VAL A 29 -10.91 12.68 3.68
C VAL A 29 -9.73 11.83 3.23
N ARG A 30 -9.96 10.53 3.01
CA ARG A 30 -9.06 9.67 2.24
C ARG A 30 -9.49 9.69 0.77
N PRO A 31 -8.79 10.41 -0.10
CA PRO A 31 -9.21 10.55 -1.50
C PRO A 31 -8.98 9.30 -2.34
N LEU A 32 -8.12 8.40 -1.87
CA LEU A 32 -7.83 7.11 -2.49
C LEU A 32 -8.28 5.99 -1.54
N LYS A 33 -8.93 4.98 -2.08
CA LYS A 33 -9.36 3.78 -1.36
C LYS A 33 -9.19 2.54 -2.27
N ASP A 34 -8.68 1.45 -1.71
CA ASP A 34 -8.49 0.18 -2.44
C ASP A 34 -7.73 0.33 -3.77
N GLY A 35 -6.73 1.23 -3.78
CA GLY A 35 -5.89 1.49 -4.96
C GLY A 35 -6.52 2.38 -6.03
N VAL A 36 -7.76 2.90 -5.83
CA VAL A 36 -8.47 3.73 -6.81
C VAL A 36 -8.87 5.10 -6.23
N ILE A 37 -9.21 6.03 -7.12
CA ILE A 37 -9.71 7.35 -6.73
C ILE A 37 -11.15 7.20 -6.20
N ALA A 38 -11.34 7.51 -4.94
CA ALA A 38 -12.66 7.54 -4.28
C ALA A 38 -13.32 8.93 -4.35
N ASP A 39 -12.50 9.99 -4.36
CA ASP A 39 -12.94 11.37 -4.48
C ASP A 39 -12.02 12.14 -5.43
N VAL A 40 -12.54 12.48 -6.61
CA VAL A 40 -11.78 13.14 -7.69
C VAL A 40 -11.35 14.53 -7.29
N GLU A 41 -12.27 15.34 -6.73
CA GLU A 41 -12.00 16.74 -6.36
C GLU A 41 -10.89 16.82 -5.29
N VAL A 42 -10.99 15.99 -4.27
CA VAL A 42 -9.99 15.95 -3.18
C VAL A 42 -8.66 15.41 -3.69
N THR A 43 -8.67 14.42 -4.59
CA THR A 43 -7.44 13.88 -5.23
C THR A 43 -6.74 14.97 -6.04
N GLU A 44 -7.45 15.72 -6.87
CA GLU A 44 -6.89 16.82 -7.66
C GLU A 44 -6.26 17.88 -6.76
N LYS A 45 -6.93 18.29 -5.70
CA LYS A 45 -6.41 19.25 -4.71
C LYS A 45 -5.16 18.74 -4.01
N MET A 46 -5.15 17.46 -3.62
CA MET A 46 -3.99 16.82 -2.99
C MET A 46 -2.79 16.78 -3.94
N LEU A 47 -2.99 16.33 -5.17
CA LEU A 47 -1.94 16.27 -6.19
C LEU A 47 -1.42 17.67 -6.54
N GLY A 48 -2.31 18.64 -6.72
CA GLY A 48 -1.96 20.04 -6.97
C GLY A 48 -1.12 20.64 -5.84
N TYR A 49 -1.46 20.33 -4.58
CA TYR A 49 -0.66 20.73 -3.43
C TYR A 49 0.76 20.17 -3.49
N PHE A 50 0.92 18.88 -3.77
CA PHE A 50 2.24 18.25 -3.86
C PHE A 50 3.04 18.80 -5.05
N ILE A 51 2.44 18.93 -6.23
CA ILE A 51 3.11 19.49 -7.41
C ILE A 51 3.60 20.90 -7.13
N LYS A 52 2.75 21.76 -6.57
CA LYS A 52 3.10 23.14 -6.22
C LYS A 52 4.23 23.23 -5.21
N ASN A 53 4.19 22.42 -4.17
CA ASN A 53 5.23 22.43 -3.13
C ASN A 53 6.59 21.95 -3.65
N LEU A 54 6.61 20.96 -4.54
CA LEU A 54 7.85 20.46 -5.15
C LEU A 54 8.46 21.44 -6.12
N GLN A 55 7.64 22.22 -6.83
CA GLN A 55 8.11 23.18 -7.84
C GLN A 55 8.67 24.47 -7.22
N GLY A 56 8.15 24.92 -6.07
CA GLY A 56 8.56 26.16 -5.44
C GLY A 56 8.59 27.35 -6.42
N ALA A 57 9.75 28.01 -6.53
CA ALA A 57 9.94 29.14 -7.46
C ALA A 57 9.90 28.77 -8.95
N ARG A 58 9.94 27.48 -9.30
CA ARG A 58 9.86 26.97 -10.68
C ARG A 58 8.43 26.69 -11.15
N ALA A 59 7.41 27.19 -10.46
CA ALA A 59 5.99 26.96 -10.73
C ALA A 59 5.50 27.41 -12.13
N LEU A 60 6.35 28.09 -12.91
CA LEU A 60 6.08 28.48 -14.31
C LEU A 60 6.09 27.29 -15.29
N PHE A 61 6.72 26.17 -14.91
CA PHE A 61 6.85 25.00 -15.79
C PHE A 61 5.99 23.84 -15.28
N ARG A 62 5.09 23.35 -16.11
CA ARG A 62 4.31 22.17 -15.82
C ARG A 62 5.21 20.92 -15.86
N PRO A 63 5.25 20.08 -14.81
CA PRO A 63 6.13 18.93 -14.75
C PRO A 63 5.62 17.75 -15.59
N ARG A 64 6.52 16.84 -15.93
CA ARG A 64 6.18 15.46 -16.28
C ARG A 64 5.93 14.70 -14.99
N VAL A 65 4.90 13.88 -14.96
CA VAL A 65 4.52 13.11 -13.77
C VAL A 65 4.42 11.63 -14.14
N VAL A 66 5.01 10.75 -13.34
CA VAL A 66 4.84 9.30 -13.43
C VAL A 66 4.02 8.85 -12.24
N ILE A 67 3.01 8.03 -12.47
CA ILE A 67 2.10 7.50 -11.45
C ILE A 67 2.11 5.97 -11.48
N GLY A 68 2.37 5.36 -10.33
CA GLY A 68 2.12 3.94 -10.12
C GLY A 68 0.62 3.69 -10.00
N VAL A 69 0.11 2.76 -10.78
CA VAL A 69 -1.31 2.35 -10.75
C VAL A 69 -1.42 0.86 -10.53
N PRO A 70 -2.50 0.38 -9.87
CA PRO A 70 -2.73 -1.05 -9.71
C PRO A 70 -2.75 -1.79 -11.05
N SER A 71 -2.27 -3.03 -11.05
CA SER A 71 -2.27 -3.86 -12.27
C SER A 71 -3.68 -4.17 -12.76
N SER A 72 -4.64 -4.23 -11.85
CA SER A 72 -6.07 -4.50 -12.12
C SER A 72 -6.87 -3.23 -12.49
N ILE A 73 -6.20 -2.10 -12.70
CA ILE A 73 -6.89 -0.82 -13.01
C ILE A 73 -7.68 -0.90 -14.31
N THR A 74 -8.95 -0.49 -14.27
CA THR A 74 -9.81 -0.40 -15.44
C THR A 74 -9.45 0.77 -16.34
N GLN A 75 -9.89 0.76 -17.61
CA GLN A 75 -9.66 1.88 -18.54
C GLN A 75 -10.32 3.18 -18.06
N VAL A 76 -11.46 3.08 -17.36
CA VAL A 76 -12.15 4.26 -16.79
C VAL A 76 -11.33 4.86 -15.65
N GLU A 77 -10.88 4.04 -14.72
CA GLU A 77 -10.05 4.47 -13.60
C GLU A 77 -8.71 5.03 -14.09
N ARG A 78 -8.09 4.41 -15.12
CA ARG A 78 -6.87 4.91 -15.78
C ARG A 78 -7.05 6.32 -16.34
N ARG A 79 -8.18 6.58 -17.01
CA ARG A 79 -8.53 7.92 -17.48
C ARG A 79 -8.73 8.89 -16.33
N ALA A 80 -9.47 8.49 -15.29
CA ALA A 80 -9.70 9.33 -14.12
C ALA A 80 -8.38 9.74 -13.45
N VAL A 81 -7.42 8.80 -13.28
CA VAL A 81 -6.08 9.11 -12.75
C VAL A 81 -5.37 10.14 -13.64
N ARG A 82 -5.33 9.90 -14.95
CA ARG A 82 -4.68 10.83 -15.89
C ARG A 82 -5.29 12.23 -15.81
N ASP A 83 -6.62 12.32 -15.91
CA ASP A 83 -7.32 13.60 -15.96
C ASP A 83 -7.14 14.35 -14.63
N SER A 84 -7.22 13.68 -13.48
CA SER A 84 -6.94 14.31 -12.18
C SER A 84 -5.51 14.85 -12.08
N VAL A 85 -4.51 14.12 -12.60
CA VAL A 85 -3.11 14.58 -12.57
C VAL A 85 -2.88 15.76 -13.54
N MET A 86 -3.53 15.74 -14.71
CA MET A 86 -3.49 16.85 -15.67
C MET A 86 -4.16 18.11 -15.10
N HIS A 87 -5.32 17.99 -14.46
CA HIS A 87 -6.00 19.09 -13.77
C HIS A 87 -5.19 19.62 -12.59
N ALA A 88 -4.47 18.76 -11.89
CA ALA A 88 -3.53 19.16 -10.83
C ALA A 88 -2.31 19.94 -11.31
N GLY A 89 -2.11 20.09 -12.65
CA GLY A 89 -1.09 20.93 -13.23
C GLY A 89 0.07 20.21 -13.93
N ALA A 90 -0.02 18.91 -14.17
CA ALA A 90 0.99 18.19 -14.95
C ALA A 90 0.97 18.61 -16.44
N ARG A 91 2.14 18.50 -17.10
CA ARG A 91 2.28 18.66 -18.56
C ARG A 91 2.04 17.33 -19.29
N THR A 92 2.57 16.25 -18.74
CA THR A 92 2.50 14.92 -19.33
C THR A 92 2.41 13.91 -18.19
N VAL A 93 1.55 12.92 -18.35
CA VAL A 93 1.34 11.85 -17.37
C VAL A 93 1.76 10.52 -17.99
N TYR A 94 2.56 9.78 -17.27
CA TYR A 94 2.93 8.40 -17.58
C TYR A 94 2.37 7.49 -16.49
N LEU A 95 1.71 6.42 -16.88
CA LEU A 95 1.23 5.41 -15.95
C LEU A 95 2.10 4.17 -16.03
N ILE A 96 2.45 3.63 -14.88
CA ILE A 96 3.21 2.39 -14.73
C ILE A 96 2.48 1.45 -13.77
N HIS A 97 2.57 0.14 -13.98
CA HIS A 97 2.06 -0.82 -13.00
C HIS A 97 2.85 -0.72 -11.69
N ALA A 98 2.15 -0.59 -10.58
CA ALA A 98 2.74 -0.39 -9.25
C ALA A 98 3.77 -1.49 -8.89
N PRO A 99 3.54 -2.79 -9.17
CA PRO A 99 4.55 -3.82 -8.91
C PRO A 99 5.86 -3.64 -9.67
N VAL A 100 5.81 -3.10 -10.92
CA VAL A 100 7.04 -2.82 -11.69
C VAL A 100 7.84 -1.69 -11.04
N ALA A 101 7.15 -0.63 -10.61
CA ALA A 101 7.79 0.44 -9.86
C ALA A 101 8.37 -0.08 -8.54
N ALA A 102 7.61 -0.88 -7.80
CA ALA A 102 8.06 -1.47 -6.53
C ALA A 102 9.31 -2.35 -6.73
N ALA A 103 9.33 -3.18 -7.77
CA ALA A 103 10.47 -4.04 -8.09
C ALA A 103 11.73 -3.25 -8.44
N LEU A 104 11.60 -2.19 -9.24
CA LEU A 104 12.71 -1.27 -9.54
C LEU A 104 13.22 -0.56 -8.30
N GLY A 105 12.31 -0.09 -7.44
CA GLY A 105 12.66 0.55 -6.18
C GLY A 105 13.38 -0.38 -5.23
N ALA A 106 12.96 -1.65 -5.17
CA ALA A 106 13.59 -2.72 -4.40
C ALA A 106 14.92 -3.22 -4.99
N GLY A 107 15.36 -2.66 -6.13
CA GLY A 107 16.62 -3.03 -6.76
C GLY A 107 16.62 -4.40 -7.47
N LEU A 108 15.46 -4.91 -7.84
CA LEU A 108 15.38 -6.17 -8.60
C LEU A 108 15.88 -5.97 -10.05
N PRO A 109 16.64 -6.94 -10.60
CA PRO A 109 17.17 -6.87 -11.96
C PRO A 109 16.11 -7.25 -13.00
N ILE A 110 14.98 -6.50 -13.01
CA ILE A 110 13.82 -6.84 -13.84
C ILE A 110 14.03 -6.65 -15.34
N GLN A 111 15.08 -5.98 -15.76
CA GLN A 111 15.44 -5.79 -17.17
C GLN A 111 16.09 -7.04 -17.78
N GLU A 112 16.66 -7.89 -16.94
CA GLU A 112 17.32 -9.12 -17.36
C GLU A 112 16.30 -10.24 -17.65
N PRO A 113 16.64 -11.20 -18.52
CA PRO A 113 15.86 -12.41 -18.65
C PRO A 113 15.92 -13.20 -17.34
N GLY A 114 14.77 -13.55 -16.78
CA GLY A 114 14.66 -14.33 -15.55
C GLY A 114 13.47 -13.94 -14.70
N GLY A 115 12.97 -14.89 -13.92
CA GLY A 115 11.82 -14.70 -13.03
C GLY A 115 12.19 -13.85 -11.81
N ASN A 116 11.47 -12.75 -11.61
CA ASN A 116 11.56 -11.93 -10.40
C ASN A 116 10.16 -11.79 -9.79
N VAL A 117 9.97 -12.25 -8.56
CA VAL A 117 8.68 -12.14 -7.83
C VAL A 117 8.74 -10.98 -6.87
N ILE A 118 7.77 -10.10 -7.01
CA ILE A 118 7.53 -8.97 -6.11
C ILE A 118 6.13 -9.08 -5.51
N VAL A 119 6.03 -8.84 -4.21
CA VAL A 119 4.77 -8.74 -3.48
C VAL A 119 4.71 -7.36 -2.85
N ASP A 120 3.84 -6.51 -3.36
CA ASP A 120 3.62 -5.15 -2.84
C ASP A 120 2.35 -5.13 -2.00
N ILE A 121 2.51 -4.96 -0.69
CA ILE A 121 1.42 -4.97 0.30
C ILE A 121 1.22 -3.54 0.79
N GLY A 122 0.31 -2.83 0.13
CA GLY A 122 -0.03 -1.45 0.46
C GLY A 122 -1.04 -1.31 1.60
N GLY A 123 -1.71 -0.16 1.65
CA GLY A 123 -2.87 0.06 2.54
C GLY A 123 -4.13 -0.62 2.00
N GLY A 124 -4.49 -0.35 0.74
CA GLY A 124 -5.72 -0.84 0.14
C GLY A 124 -5.59 -2.12 -0.68
N THR A 125 -4.41 -2.40 -1.25
CA THR A 125 -4.18 -3.53 -2.17
C THR A 125 -2.94 -4.33 -1.82
N THR A 126 -3.00 -5.63 -2.09
CA THR A 126 -1.84 -6.51 -2.19
C THR A 126 -1.69 -6.94 -3.64
N GLU A 127 -0.55 -6.67 -4.23
CA GLU A 127 -0.23 -7.02 -5.61
C GLU A 127 0.96 -7.97 -5.66
N VAL A 128 0.82 -9.05 -6.42
CA VAL A 128 1.86 -10.05 -6.63
C VAL A 128 2.15 -10.09 -8.12
N ALA A 129 3.40 -9.89 -8.51
CA ALA A 129 3.78 -9.93 -9.92
C ALA A 129 5.05 -10.77 -10.14
N VAL A 130 5.05 -11.50 -11.24
CA VAL A 130 6.24 -12.10 -11.84
C VAL A 130 6.68 -11.21 -12.99
N ILE A 131 7.90 -10.73 -12.93
CA ILE A 131 8.46 -9.75 -13.89
C ILE A 131 9.73 -10.34 -14.53
N SER A 132 9.81 -10.19 -15.85
CA SER A 132 10.99 -10.55 -16.65
C SER A 132 11.12 -9.60 -17.84
N LEU A 133 12.34 -9.24 -18.25
CA LEU A 133 12.61 -8.36 -19.40
C LEU A 133 11.81 -7.04 -19.34
N ALA A 134 11.72 -6.45 -18.16
CA ALA A 134 10.94 -5.26 -17.81
C ALA A 134 9.41 -5.38 -18.04
N GLY A 135 8.90 -6.56 -18.40
CA GLY A 135 7.50 -6.85 -18.62
C GLY A 135 6.87 -7.64 -17.46
N VAL A 136 5.60 -7.38 -17.19
CA VAL A 136 4.80 -8.22 -16.27
C VAL A 136 4.40 -9.49 -17.03
N VAL A 137 4.89 -10.63 -16.58
CA VAL A 137 4.55 -11.95 -17.15
C VAL A 137 3.20 -12.41 -16.62
N TYR A 138 3.04 -12.33 -15.30
CA TYR A 138 1.77 -12.59 -14.63
C TYR A 138 1.63 -11.65 -13.43
N CYS A 139 0.43 -11.24 -13.15
CA CYS A 139 0.11 -10.44 -11.97
C CYS A 139 -1.25 -10.83 -11.41
N ASN A 140 -1.32 -10.89 -10.09
CA ASN A 140 -2.57 -11.04 -9.35
C ASN A 140 -2.66 -9.95 -8.28
N ALA A 141 -3.84 -9.41 -8.09
CA ALA A 141 -4.09 -8.33 -7.14
C ALA A 141 -5.36 -8.60 -6.34
N VAL A 142 -5.29 -8.38 -5.03
CA VAL A 142 -6.46 -8.43 -4.16
C VAL A 142 -6.63 -7.12 -3.41
N ARG A 143 -7.89 -6.73 -3.21
CA ARG A 143 -8.24 -5.63 -2.31
C ARG A 143 -8.22 -6.12 -0.87
N GLY A 144 -7.93 -5.21 0.05
CA GLY A 144 -7.92 -5.53 1.47
C GLY A 144 -6.52 -5.92 1.96
N ALA A 145 -5.67 -4.92 2.12
CA ALA A 145 -4.32 -5.04 2.67
C ALA A 145 -4.26 -4.40 4.08
N GLY A 146 -3.39 -3.42 4.28
CA GLY A 146 -3.17 -2.79 5.59
C GLY A 146 -4.42 -2.18 6.23
N ASP A 147 -5.30 -1.55 5.43
CA ASP A 147 -6.53 -0.92 5.94
C ASP A 147 -7.55 -1.98 6.39
N ALA A 148 -7.67 -3.09 5.65
CA ALA A 148 -8.52 -4.22 6.07
C ALA A 148 -8.01 -4.90 7.35
N MET A 149 -6.69 -4.94 7.56
CA MET A 149 -6.11 -5.39 8.82
C MET A 149 -6.52 -4.49 9.99
N ASP A 150 -6.54 -3.16 9.80
CA ASP A 150 -7.00 -2.21 10.81
C ASP A 150 -8.49 -2.42 11.13
N GLU A 151 -9.33 -2.63 10.12
CA GLU A 151 -10.75 -2.96 10.29
C GLU A 151 -10.94 -4.26 11.11
N LYS A 152 -10.14 -5.30 10.82
CA LYS A 152 -10.17 -6.56 11.59
C LYS A 152 -9.77 -6.38 13.06
N ILE A 153 -8.80 -5.51 13.34
CA ILE A 153 -8.42 -5.17 14.72
C ILE A 153 -9.57 -4.44 15.43
N VAL A 154 -10.21 -3.45 14.77
CA VAL A 154 -11.39 -2.75 15.32
C VAL A 154 -12.51 -3.75 15.62
N GLU A 155 -12.81 -4.65 14.68
CA GLU A 155 -13.84 -5.68 14.83
C GLU A 155 -13.53 -6.63 15.99
N HIS A 156 -12.28 -7.11 16.10
CA HIS A 156 -11.82 -7.99 17.16
C HIS A 156 -11.99 -7.35 18.55
N LEU A 157 -11.50 -6.11 18.73
CA LEU A 157 -11.62 -5.40 20.01
C LEU A 157 -13.06 -5.07 20.36
N ARG A 158 -13.89 -4.77 19.38
CA ARG A 158 -15.32 -4.59 19.58
C ARG A 158 -15.99 -5.87 20.09
N LYS A 159 -15.68 -7.01 19.49
CA LYS A 159 -16.32 -8.30 19.76
C LYS A 159 -15.85 -8.92 21.08
N HIS A 160 -14.54 -8.89 21.34
CA HIS A 160 -13.94 -9.64 22.45
C HIS A 160 -13.72 -8.80 23.70
N HIS A 161 -13.55 -7.47 23.57
CA HIS A 161 -13.28 -6.57 24.68
C HIS A 161 -14.40 -5.55 24.93
N ASN A 162 -15.46 -5.56 24.09
CA ASN A 162 -16.55 -4.56 24.11
C ASN A 162 -15.99 -3.12 24.01
N LEU A 163 -14.88 -2.96 23.27
CA LEU A 163 -14.10 -1.72 23.14
C LEU A 163 -14.21 -1.17 21.74
N LEU A 164 -14.67 0.09 21.60
CA LEU A 164 -14.66 0.82 20.34
C LEU A 164 -13.40 1.69 20.25
N ILE A 165 -12.59 1.45 19.22
CA ILE A 165 -11.43 2.27 18.88
C ILE A 165 -11.59 2.87 17.50
N GLY A 166 -10.85 3.94 17.23
CA GLY A 166 -10.76 4.55 15.89
C GLY A 166 -9.70 3.89 15.04
N GLU A 167 -9.78 4.14 13.73
CA GLU A 167 -8.91 3.58 12.69
C GLU A 167 -7.41 3.86 12.94
N LEU A 168 -7.06 5.09 13.31
CA LEU A 168 -5.67 5.44 13.65
C LEU A 168 -5.15 4.61 14.84
N ARG A 169 -6.00 4.36 15.84
CA ARG A 169 -5.60 3.54 16.99
C ARG A 169 -5.42 2.08 16.61
N ALA A 170 -6.25 1.56 15.70
CA ALA A 170 -6.09 0.21 15.16
C ALA A 170 -4.77 0.07 14.38
N GLU A 171 -4.42 1.05 13.56
CA GLU A 171 -3.13 1.09 12.86
C GLU A 171 -1.94 1.11 13.85
N GLU A 172 -2.03 1.90 14.92
CA GLU A 172 -1.01 1.91 15.99
C GLU A 172 -0.85 0.52 16.62
N VAL A 173 -1.96 -0.17 16.92
CA VAL A 173 -1.96 -1.56 17.44
C VAL A 173 -1.33 -2.50 16.43
N LYS A 174 -1.70 -2.42 15.15
CA LYS A 174 -1.11 -3.24 14.09
C LYS A 174 0.40 -3.08 14.03
N ILE A 175 0.89 -1.84 13.96
CA ILE A 175 2.34 -1.56 13.84
C ILE A 175 3.11 -2.02 15.08
N ALA A 176 2.56 -1.82 16.27
CA ALA A 176 3.26 -2.11 17.52
C ALA A 176 3.23 -3.60 17.90
N LEU A 177 2.11 -4.29 17.65
CA LEU A 177 1.83 -5.59 18.25
C LEU A 177 1.62 -6.73 17.24
N ALA A 178 1.10 -6.44 16.03
CA ALA A 178 0.72 -7.47 15.09
C ALA A 178 1.89 -8.31 14.58
N SER A 179 1.60 -9.57 14.28
CA SER A 179 2.52 -10.51 13.64
C SER A 179 1.76 -11.52 12.79
N ALA A 180 2.40 -12.03 11.73
CA ALA A 180 1.87 -13.10 10.88
C ALA A 180 2.30 -14.51 11.33
N TRP A 181 3.33 -14.58 12.19
CA TRP A 181 3.94 -15.79 12.71
C TRP A 181 4.36 -15.58 14.17
N PRO A 182 4.39 -16.63 14.99
CA PRO A 182 4.96 -16.52 16.35
C PRO A 182 6.43 -16.15 16.27
N VAL A 183 6.81 -14.96 16.73
CA VAL A 183 8.20 -14.46 16.70
C VAL A 183 8.60 -13.87 18.04
N GLY A 184 9.63 -14.44 18.63
CA GLY A 184 10.19 -13.97 19.90
C GLY A 184 9.25 -14.18 21.10
N GLU A 185 9.40 -13.32 22.10
CA GLU A 185 8.61 -13.34 23.32
C GLU A 185 7.20 -12.78 23.10
N ARG A 186 6.24 -13.25 23.93
CA ARG A 186 4.89 -12.73 23.97
C ARG A 186 4.87 -11.26 24.31
N ARG A 187 4.15 -10.49 23.52
CA ARG A 187 4.02 -9.02 23.67
C ARG A 187 2.61 -8.65 24.08
N THR A 188 2.52 -7.58 24.88
CA THR A 188 1.24 -7.00 25.29
C THR A 188 1.22 -5.50 25.06
N MET A 189 0.04 -4.93 24.91
CA MET A 189 -0.16 -3.50 24.74
C MET A 189 -1.45 -3.06 25.43
N GLU A 190 -1.43 -1.91 26.11
CA GLU A 190 -2.64 -1.26 26.61
C GLU A 190 -3.29 -0.41 25.51
N VAL A 191 -4.58 -0.62 25.32
CA VAL A 191 -5.38 0.08 24.30
C VAL A 191 -6.53 0.80 24.97
N ASN A 192 -6.59 2.10 24.71
CA ASN A 192 -7.66 2.98 25.20
C ASN A 192 -8.73 3.15 24.13
N GLY A 193 -9.98 3.06 24.52
CA GLY A 193 -11.13 3.26 23.65
C GLY A 193 -12.39 3.62 24.45
N ARG A 194 -13.53 3.48 23.82
CA ARG A 194 -14.84 3.68 24.47
C ARG A 194 -15.50 2.35 24.74
N ASP A 195 -15.88 2.09 25.96
CA ASP A 195 -16.72 0.94 26.33
C ASP A 195 -18.09 1.05 25.65
N LEU A 196 -18.51 0.03 24.94
CA LEU A 196 -19.78 0.03 24.20
C LEU A 196 -21.00 -0.12 25.09
N GLY A 197 -20.85 -0.73 26.28
CA GLY A 197 -21.94 -0.88 27.26
C GLY A 197 -22.15 0.38 28.08
N ALA A 198 -21.08 0.88 28.70
CA ALA A 198 -21.12 2.03 29.60
C ALA A 198 -21.03 3.38 28.89
N GLY A 199 -20.50 3.40 27.65
CA GLY A 199 -20.23 4.63 26.91
C GLY A 199 -19.04 5.46 27.41
N LEU A 200 -18.31 4.97 28.40
CA LEU A 200 -17.21 5.66 29.08
C LEU A 200 -15.84 5.25 28.49
N PRO A 201 -14.78 6.06 28.68
CA PRO A 201 -13.42 5.65 28.39
C PRO A 201 -13.04 4.37 29.15
N LYS A 202 -12.37 3.45 28.46
CA LYS A 202 -11.90 2.17 28.99
C LYS A 202 -10.54 1.81 28.42
N THR A 203 -9.71 1.20 29.23
CA THR A 203 -8.42 0.63 28.85
C THR A 203 -8.50 -0.90 28.93
N VAL A 204 -7.95 -1.58 27.93
CA VAL A 204 -7.82 -3.04 27.92
C VAL A 204 -6.37 -3.39 27.57
N THR A 205 -5.88 -4.49 28.13
CA THR A 205 -4.58 -5.08 27.74
C THR A 205 -4.86 -6.17 26.72
N ILE A 206 -4.18 -6.09 25.59
CA ILE A 206 -4.27 -7.05 24.49
C ILE A 206 -2.92 -7.71 24.24
N THR A 207 -2.92 -8.86 23.56
CA THR A 207 -1.72 -9.64 23.27
C THR A 207 -1.44 -9.72 21.78
N ASP A 208 -0.18 -9.97 21.40
CA ASP A 208 0.21 -10.22 20.01
C ASP A 208 -0.44 -11.49 19.43
N GLU A 209 -0.75 -12.48 20.29
CA GLU A 209 -1.45 -13.70 19.90
C GLU A 209 -2.89 -13.41 19.46
N GLU A 210 -3.64 -12.61 20.24
CA GLU A 210 -4.99 -12.18 19.88
C GLU A 210 -5.02 -11.41 18.55
N ILE A 211 -4.06 -10.51 18.35
CA ILE A 211 -4.01 -9.72 17.13
C ILE A 211 -3.58 -10.57 15.93
N ARG A 212 -2.65 -11.52 16.11
CA ARG A 212 -2.28 -12.50 15.09
C ARG A 212 -3.47 -13.34 14.64
N GLU A 213 -4.30 -13.81 15.60
CA GLU A 213 -5.53 -14.54 15.32
C GLU A 213 -6.52 -13.67 14.52
N ALA A 214 -6.75 -12.43 14.96
CA ALA A 214 -7.61 -11.48 14.28
C ALA A 214 -7.20 -11.21 12.82
N LEU A 215 -5.89 -11.23 12.53
CA LEU A 215 -5.33 -11.00 11.19
C LEU A 215 -5.19 -12.27 10.35
N GLY A 216 -5.49 -13.45 10.88
CA GLY A 216 -5.28 -14.74 10.22
C GLY A 216 -5.91 -14.82 8.84
N GLU A 217 -7.14 -14.35 8.66
CA GLU A 217 -7.84 -14.31 7.38
C GLU A 217 -7.12 -13.39 6.37
N SER A 218 -6.66 -12.21 6.81
CA SER A 218 -5.95 -11.27 5.94
C SER A 218 -4.60 -11.85 5.46
N VAL A 219 -3.86 -12.50 6.35
CA VAL A 219 -2.60 -13.16 6.01
C VAL A 219 -2.83 -14.34 5.06
N THR A 220 -3.85 -15.16 5.30
CA THR A 220 -4.22 -16.28 4.43
C THR A 220 -4.52 -15.79 3.01
N ARG A 221 -5.26 -14.69 2.87
CA ARG A 221 -5.57 -14.11 1.55
C ARG A 221 -4.32 -13.66 0.79
N ILE A 222 -3.33 -13.09 1.49
CA ILE A 222 -2.03 -12.75 0.90
C ILE A 222 -1.33 -14.02 0.39
N ILE A 223 -1.28 -15.08 1.20
CA ILE A 223 -0.66 -16.36 0.83
C ILE A 223 -1.33 -16.96 -0.41
N GLU A 224 -2.66 -17.00 -0.44
CA GLU A 224 -3.43 -17.52 -1.57
C GLU A 224 -3.16 -16.73 -2.86
N THR A 225 -3.04 -15.39 -2.76
CA THR A 225 -2.71 -14.54 -3.90
C THR A 225 -1.32 -14.87 -4.46
N ILE A 226 -0.34 -15.09 -3.58
CA ILE A 226 1.02 -15.48 -3.96
C ILE A 226 1.01 -16.86 -4.61
N ARG A 227 0.35 -17.86 -4.00
CA ARG A 227 0.25 -19.21 -4.56
C ARG A 227 -0.37 -19.20 -5.96
N THR A 228 -1.48 -18.50 -6.14
CA THR A 228 -2.13 -18.36 -7.46
C THR A 228 -1.16 -17.76 -8.48
N CYS A 229 -0.36 -16.76 -8.10
CA CYS A 229 0.60 -16.15 -8.99
C CYS A 229 1.72 -17.12 -9.38
N LEU A 230 2.25 -17.89 -8.41
CA LEU A 230 3.29 -18.90 -8.67
C LEU A 230 2.79 -20.05 -9.54
N GLU A 231 1.57 -20.53 -9.34
CA GLU A 231 0.94 -21.59 -10.13
C GLU A 231 0.75 -21.21 -11.60
N GLN A 232 0.57 -19.92 -11.89
CA GLN A 232 0.41 -19.40 -13.26
C GLN A 232 1.75 -19.01 -13.90
N THR A 233 2.86 -19.19 -13.20
CA THR A 233 4.19 -18.83 -13.68
C THR A 233 4.71 -19.89 -14.65
N LEU A 234 5.35 -19.41 -15.74
CA LEU A 234 5.98 -20.29 -16.73
C LEU A 234 7.10 -21.13 -16.10
N PRO A 235 7.27 -22.41 -16.49
CA PRO A 235 8.25 -23.31 -15.88
C PRO A 235 9.70 -22.78 -15.88
N GLU A 236 10.11 -22.10 -16.96
CA GLU A 236 11.45 -21.54 -17.09
C GLU A 236 11.70 -20.42 -16.05
N LEU A 237 10.69 -19.60 -15.79
CA LEU A 237 10.77 -18.55 -14.78
C LEU A 237 10.61 -19.10 -13.35
N ALA A 238 9.84 -20.19 -13.19
CA ALA A 238 9.69 -20.85 -11.91
C ALA A 238 11.03 -21.41 -11.40
N ALA A 239 11.89 -21.90 -12.27
CA ALA A 239 13.23 -22.35 -11.90
C ALA A 239 14.06 -21.21 -11.29
N ASP A 240 14.04 -20.03 -11.89
CA ASP A 240 14.74 -18.84 -11.35
C ASP A 240 14.21 -18.41 -9.98
N ILE A 241 12.90 -18.55 -9.78
CA ILE A 241 12.22 -18.14 -8.54
C ILE A 241 12.63 -19.03 -7.36
N VAL A 242 12.97 -20.30 -7.59
CA VAL A 242 13.46 -21.18 -6.53
C VAL A 242 14.72 -20.61 -5.88
N ASP A 243 15.61 -20.03 -6.68
CA ASP A 243 16.89 -19.47 -6.20
C ASP A 243 16.71 -18.01 -5.72
N LYS A 244 16.01 -17.17 -6.48
CA LYS A 244 15.85 -15.74 -6.20
C LYS A 244 14.83 -15.45 -5.10
N GLY A 245 13.83 -16.30 -4.95
CA GLY A 245 12.76 -16.17 -3.97
C GLY A 245 11.78 -15.03 -4.25
N ILE A 246 11.13 -14.63 -3.20
CA ILE A 246 10.07 -13.60 -3.17
C ILE A 246 10.59 -12.35 -2.46
N VAL A 247 10.34 -11.17 -3.05
CA VAL A 247 10.66 -9.88 -2.42
C VAL A 247 9.38 -9.18 -1.98
N LEU A 248 9.33 -8.79 -0.71
CA LEU A 248 8.21 -8.10 -0.09
C LEU A 248 8.46 -6.60 -0.08
N THR A 249 7.46 -5.81 -0.49
CA THR A 249 7.44 -4.35 -0.45
C THR A 249 6.11 -3.81 0.09
N GLY A 250 6.02 -2.49 0.22
CA GLY A 250 4.87 -1.84 0.83
C GLY A 250 4.89 -1.90 2.35
N GLY A 251 3.97 -1.16 2.98
CA GLY A 251 3.89 -1.09 4.44
C GLY A 251 3.52 -2.41 5.12
N GLY A 252 2.74 -3.26 4.45
CA GLY A 252 2.35 -4.58 4.94
C GLY A 252 3.50 -5.57 4.99
N ALA A 253 4.58 -5.36 4.22
CA ALA A 253 5.80 -6.17 4.30
C ALA A 253 6.49 -6.09 5.67
N LEU A 254 6.21 -5.03 6.44
CA LEU A 254 6.73 -4.83 7.80
C LEU A 254 5.94 -5.61 8.87
N LEU A 255 4.89 -6.34 8.51
CA LEU A 255 4.18 -7.20 9.45
C LEU A 255 5.13 -8.29 9.96
N ARG A 256 5.35 -8.31 11.25
CA ARG A 256 6.35 -9.18 11.89
C ARG A 256 6.12 -10.66 11.56
N GLY A 257 7.17 -11.33 11.09
CA GLY A 257 7.14 -12.75 10.74
C GLY A 257 6.32 -13.10 9.51
N LEU A 258 5.94 -12.12 8.68
CA LEU A 258 5.27 -12.40 7.41
C LEU A 258 6.21 -13.12 6.44
N ASP A 259 7.48 -12.75 6.41
CA ASP A 259 8.54 -13.43 5.67
C ASP A 259 8.68 -14.91 6.09
N LEU A 260 8.70 -15.16 7.39
CA LEU A 260 8.77 -16.51 7.94
C LEU A 260 7.52 -17.33 7.59
N ARG A 261 6.34 -16.72 7.71
CA ARG A 261 5.08 -17.37 7.35
C ARG A 261 5.04 -17.73 5.87
N LEU A 262 5.44 -16.81 5.00
CA LEU A 262 5.47 -17.03 3.55
C LEU A 262 6.52 -18.07 3.17
N HIS A 263 7.72 -18.04 3.77
CA HIS A 263 8.73 -19.08 3.58
C HIS A 263 8.18 -20.47 3.95
N HIS A 264 7.52 -20.58 5.09
CA HIS A 264 6.91 -21.85 5.53
C HIS A 264 5.86 -22.36 4.54
N GLU A 265 5.04 -21.48 3.98
CA GLU A 265 3.93 -21.82 3.08
C GLU A 265 4.35 -22.11 1.64
N THR A 266 5.42 -21.46 1.16
CA THR A 266 5.86 -21.55 -0.24
C THR A 266 7.14 -22.37 -0.42
N GLN A 267 7.90 -22.61 0.64
CA GLN A 267 9.22 -23.23 0.66
C GLN A 267 10.26 -22.45 -0.19
N LEU A 268 9.96 -21.19 -0.54
CA LEU A 268 10.85 -20.30 -1.25
C LEU A 268 11.59 -19.36 -0.30
N PRO A 269 12.78 -18.86 -0.64
CA PRO A 269 13.40 -17.75 0.06
C PRO A 269 12.47 -16.52 0.03
N VAL A 270 12.29 -15.85 1.17
CA VAL A 270 11.50 -14.62 1.26
C VAL A 270 12.32 -13.56 1.95
N ARG A 271 12.38 -12.38 1.34
CA ARG A 271 13.06 -11.22 1.93
C ARG A 271 12.20 -9.96 1.86
N VAL A 272 12.33 -9.13 2.85
CA VAL A 272 11.76 -7.77 2.83
C VAL A 272 12.76 -6.83 2.17
N ALA A 273 12.32 -5.94 1.32
CA ALA A 273 13.16 -4.89 0.73
C ALA A 273 13.70 -3.95 1.84
N ASP A 274 14.84 -3.30 1.60
CA ASP A 274 15.50 -2.45 2.61
C ASP A 274 14.58 -1.33 3.12
N ASP A 275 13.92 -0.60 2.21
CA ASP A 275 12.96 0.46 2.53
C ASP A 275 11.59 0.18 1.90
N PRO A 276 10.83 -0.82 2.39
CA PRO A 276 9.66 -1.33 1.70
C PRO A 276 8.55 -0.29 1.53
N LEU A 277 8.43 0.68 2.44
CA LEU A 277 7.43 1.77 2.38
C LEU A 277 7.62 2.70 1.18
N VAL A 278 8.84 2.85 0.67
CA VAL A 278 9.17 3.83 -0.36
C VAL A 278 9.59 3.21 -1.69
N CYS A 279 9.65 1.88 -1.78
CA CYS A 279 10.05 1.18 -3.02
C CYS A 279 9.27 1.65 -4.25
N GLY A 280 7.94 1.76 -4.15
CA GLY A 280 7.11 2.27 -5.24
C GLY A 280 7.52 3.67 -5.68
N ALA A 281 7.76 4.60 -4.75
CA ALA A 281 8.17 5.96 -5.04
C ALA A 281 9.59 6.03 -5.63
N LEU A 282 10.53 5.26 -5.08
CA LEU A 282 11.90 5.17 -5.60
C LEU A 282 11.92 4.61 -7.02
N GLY A 283 11.12 3.58 -7.31
CA GLY A 283 11.02 3.01 -8.64
C GLY A 283 10.42 3.99 -9.65
N VAL A 284 9.36 4.72 -9.27
CA VAL A 284 8.80 5.79 -10.11
C VAL A 284 9.84 6.89 -10.36
N GLY A 285 10.68 7.22 -9.37
CA GLY A 285 11.81 8.16 -9.53
C GLY A 285 12.79 7.69 -10.59
N LYS A 286 13.27 6.44 -10.51
CA LYS A 286 14.17 5.83 -11.50
C LYS A 286 13.59 5.84 -12.92
N ILE A 287 12.29 5.54 -13.04
CA ILE A 287 11.58 5.61 -14.33
C ILE A 287 11.56 7.03 -14.87
N LEU A 288 11.34 8.04 -14.03
CA LEU A 288 11.30 9.43 -14.44
C LEU A 288 12.67 9.95 -14.90
N GLU A 289 13.76 9.50 -14.26
CA GLU A 289 15.13 9.83 -14.64
C GLU A 289 15.49 9.25 -16.01
N GLU A 290 15.06 8.03 -16.31
CA GLU A 290 15.35 7.30 -17.54
C GLU A 290 14.09 7.07 -18.39
N ILE A 291 13.21 8.05 -18.47
CA ILE A 291 11.87 7.90 -19.08
C ILE A 291 11.91 7.39 -20.53
N ASP A 292 12.97 7.71 -21.28
CA ASP A 292 13.10 7.25 -22.66
C ASP A 292 13.34 5.75 -22.77
N LEU A 293 14.03 5.16 -21.80
CA LEU A 293 14.21 3.71 -21.67
C LEU A 293 12.90 3.02 -21.33
N TRP A 294 12.14 3.64 -20.41
CA TRP A 294 10.92 3.05 -19.84
C TRP A 294 9.64 3.35 -20.62
N LYS A 295 9.68 4.15 -21.71
CA LYS A 295 8.49 4.47 -22.53
C LYS A 295 7.72 3.26 -23.04
N LYS A 296 8.36 2.10 -23.21
CA LYS A 296 7.69 0.86 -23.66
C LYS A 296 6.84 0.22 -22.57
N VAL A 297 7.18 0.48 -21.30
CA VAL A 297 6.51 -0.07 -20.11
C VAL A 297 5.64 0.99 -19.45
N ALA A 298 6.12 2.24 -19.42
CA ALA A 298 5.35 3.41 -18.99
C ALA A 298 4.57 3.95 -20.19
N THR A 299 3.29 3.66 -20.26
CA THR A 299 2.45 4.09 -21.39
C THR A 299 2.15 5.59 -21.24
N PRO A 300 2.59 6.46 -22.18
CA PRO A 300 2.08 7.82 -22.24
C PRO A 300 0.62 7.75 -22.66
N ILE A 301 -0.22 8.49 -21.98
CA ILE A 301 -1.66 8.57 -22.28
C ILE A 301 -1.99 10.02 -22.58
#